data_1192dc5322726fb45157f2c690a86cb7
#
_entry.id   1192dc5322726fb45157f2c690a86cb7
#
_cell.length_a   1.000
_cell.length_b   1.000
_cell.length_c   1.000
_cell.angle_alpha   90.00
_cell.angle_beta   90.00
_cell.angle_gamma   90.00
#
_symmetry.space_group_name_H-M   'P 1'
#
loop_
_entity.id
_entity.type
_entity.pdbx_description
1 polymer ?
#
loop_
_entity_poly.entity_id
_entity_poly.type
_entity_poly.pdbx_seq_one_letter_code
_entity_poly.pdbx_strand_id
1 'polypeptide(L)'
;EIKPVVEALLKSSHFFDKDDQVLQNNNIGAIIKSPMEITVGSLRTLEVSLPAPNDLVRHYLAYGNKLTEATGGQGMPFHEPYDVAGFDPYYQFPGFNRLWISPNYLAMRYLWSDSITGGVADMSGLELFKLDMPAFVQTHCSNPGNADVLIKEMCDLLLPIDLDQARLDYFRDNGLLSGLTSSGWSTDWATFTQNGNTMLVEQPLEKMFRIILQSPEFQIY
;
A
#
# COMPACT_ATOMS: atom_id res chain seq x y z
N GLU A 1 26.07 -5.45 29.19
CA GLU A 1 25.33 -4.39 28.51
C GLU A 1 24.49 -5.01 27.40
N ILE A 2 23.19 -4.71 27.33
CA ILE A 2 22.24 -5.29 26.33
C ILE A 2 22.36 -4.57 24.98
N LYS A 3 22.63 -3.28 24.98
CA LYS A 3 22.66 -2.43 23.78
C LYS A 3 23.56 -2.98 22.66
N PRO A 4 24.83 -3.36 22.90
CA PRO A 4 25.68 -3.89 21.80
C PRO A 4 25.15 -5.18 21.19
N VAL A 5 24.50 -6.03 22.01
CA VAL A 5 23.92 -7.30 21.53
C VAL A 5 22.72 -7.05 20.64
N VAL A 6 21.80 -6.17 21.08
CA VAL A 6 20.64 -5.76 20.30
C VAL A 6 21.06 -5.06 19.01
N GLU A 7 22.05 -4.18 19.08
CA GLU A 7 22.57 -3.48 17.91
C GLU A 7 23.21 -4.45 16.90
N ALA A 8 24.01 -5.41 17.37
CA ALA A 8 24.60 -6.43 16.51
C ALA A 8 23.54 -7.33 15.86
N LEU A 9 22.49 -7.71 16.60
CA LEU A 9 21.38 -8.49 16.08
C LEU A 9 20.62 -7.72 15.00
N LEU A 10 20.16 -6.51 15.31
CA LEU A 10 19.34 -5.69 14.41
C LEU A 10 20.09 -5.19 13.17
N LYS A 11 21.43 -5.17 13.20
CA LYS A 11 22.27 -4.82 12.03
C LYS A 11 22.80 -6.03 11.28
N SER A 12 22.49 -7.25 11.72
CA SER A 12 22.98 -8.47 11.06
C SER A 12 22.24 -8.74 9.76
N SER A 13 22.94 -9.36 8.81
CA SER A 13 22.32 -9.83 7.57
C SER A 13 21.24 -10.91 7.83
N HIS A 14 21.40 -11.70 8.88
CA HIS A 14 20.38 -12.66 9.31
C HIS A 14 19.04 -12.02 9.69
N PHE A 15 19.08 -10.84 10.31
CA PHE A 15 17.84 -10.12 10.68
C PHE A 15 17.06 -9.67 9.44
N PHE A 16 17.77 -9.31 8.37
CA PHE A 16 17.18 -8.86 7.12
C PHE A 16 17.09 -9.96 6.05
N ASP A 17 17.45 -11.19 6.40
CA ASP A 17 17.51 -12.34 5.49
C ASP A 17 18.32 -12.08 4.19
N LYS A 18 19.43 -11.36 4.33
CA LYS A 18 20.33 -10.99 3.21
C LYS A 18 21.59 -11.83 3.13
N ASP A 19 21.72 -12.83 3.99
CA ASP A 19 22.94 -13.61 4.16
C ASP A 19 22.92 -14.92 3.40
N ASP A 20 21.78 -15.37 2.94
CA ASP A 20 21.72 -16.54 2.10
C ASP A 20 21.28 -16.17 0.68
N GLN A 21 21.96 -16.77 -0.29
CA GLN A 21 21.61 -16.67 -1.71
C GLN A 21 20.82 -17.90 -2.16
N VAL A 22 20.31 -18.68 -1.22
CA VAL A 22 19.56 -19.90 -1.49
C VAL A 22 18.10 -19.52 -1.73
N LEU A 23 17.78 -19.17 -2.95
CA LEU A 23 16.42 -18.84 -3.41
C LEU A 23 15.38 -19.95 -3.16
N GLN A 24 15.78 -21.07 -2.60
CA GLN A 24 14.94 -22.27 -2.42
C GLN A 24 14.50 -22.49 -0.97
N ASN A 25 14.99 -21.73 0.00
CA ASN A 25 14.63 -21.94 1.40
C ASN A 25 13.32 -21.29 1.83
N ASN A 26 12.67 -20.51 0.97
CA ASN A 26 11.39 -19.83 1.19
C ASN A 26 11.34 -18.94 2.45
N ASN A 27 12.48 -18.47 2.95
CA ASN A 27 12.54 -17.64 4.15
C ASN A 27 12.51 -16.14 3.84
N ILE A 28 12.72 -15.76 2.58
CA ILE A 28 12.81 -14.37 2.16
C ILE A 28 11.41 -13.73 2.14
N GLY A 29 11.27 -12.59 2.80
CA GLY A 29 10.09 -11.74 2.72
C GLY A 29 8.79 -12.42 3.18
N ALA A 30 8.87 -13.25 4.21
CA ALA A 30 7.78 -14.18 4.52
C ALA A 30 6.70 -13.64 5.46
N ILE A 31 6.84 -12.44 5.99
CA ILE A 31 5.84 -11.90 6.92
C ILE A 31 4.77 -11.13 6.14
N ILE A 32 3.57 -11.67 6.18
CA ILE A 32 2.40 -11.01 5.60
C ILE A 32 1.99 -9.86 6.51
N LYS A 33 1.84 -8.67 5.94
CA LYS A 33 1.34 -7.50 6.67
C LYS A 33 -0.01 -7.79 7.32
N SER A 34 -0.17 -7.41 8.58
CA SER A 34 -1.46 -7.51 9.25
C SER A 34 -2.51 -6.58 8.60
N PRO A 35 -3.81 -6.83 8.82
CA PRO A 35 -4.86 -5.92 8.37
C PRO A 35 -4.69 -4.47 8.83
N MET A 36 -4.15 -4.27 10.05
CA MET A 36 -3.83 -2.94 10.57
C MET A 36 -2.72 -2.26 9.75
N GLU A 37 -1.68 -3.02 9.40
CA GLU A 37 -0.56 -2.52 8.60
C GLU A 37 -0.97 -2.21 7.17
N ILE A 38 -1.84 -3.02 6.58
CA ILE A 38 -2.43 -2.69 5.27
C ILE A 38 -3.32 -1.46 5.37
N THR A 39 -4.21 -1.39 6.36
CA THR A 39 -5.22 -0.33 6.44
C THR A 39 -4.61 1.01 6.88
N VAL A 40 -3.95 1.04 8.02
CA VAL A 40 -3.38 2.28 8.58
C VAL A 40 -2.02 2.58 7.95
N GLY A 41 -1.23 1.55 7.68
CA GLY A 41 0.08 1.70 7.06
C GLY A 41 -0.02 2.33 5.66
N SER A 42 -0.94 1.85 4.81
CA SER A 42 -1.14 2.44 3.49
C SER A 42 -1.55 3.91 3.54
N LEU A 43 -2.48 4.28 4.44
CA LEU A 43 -2.88 5.69 4.61
C LEU A 43 -1.71 6.58 5.02
N ARG A 44 -0.83 6.08 5.90
CA ARG A 44 0.35 6.81 6.36
C ARG A 44 1.41 6.93 5.28
N THR A 45 1.71 5.84 4.60
CA THR A 45 2.74 5.81 3.54
C THR A 45 2.31 6.65 2.34
N LEU A 46 1.03 6.64 2.00
CA LEU A 46 0.46 7.43 0.90
C LEU A 46 0.04 8.85 1.34
N GLU A 47 0.32 9.24 2.58
CA GLU A 47 0.02 10.57 3.12
C GLU A 47 -1.44 10.99 2.94
N VAL A 48 -2.37 10.01 3.01
CA VAL A 48 -3.79 10.29 2.83
C VAL A 48 -4.32 11.15 3.98
N SER A 49 -4.83 12.33 3.66
CA SER A 49 -5.41 13.24 4.63
C SER A 49 -6.77 12.73 5.12
N LEU A 50 -6.86 12.46 6.42
CA LEU A 50 -8.11 12.08 7.09
C LEU A 50 -8.81 13.29 7.67
N PRO A 51 -10.15 13.24 7.85
CA PRO A 51 -10.91 14.36 8.42
C PRO A 51 -10.38 14.78 9.79
N ALA A 52 -10.23 16.09 9.95
CA ALA A 52 -9.70 16.67 11.20
C ALA A 52 -10.68 16.51 12.37
N PRO A 53 -10.20 16.47 13.64
CA PRO A 53 -11.05 16.30 14.82
C PRO A 53 -12.13 17.37 15.02
N ASN A 54 -11.99 18.55 14.43
CA ASN A 54 -12.99 19.60 14.48
C ASN A 54 -14.19 19.37 13.55
N ASP A 55 -14.05 18.48 12.55
CA ASP A 55 -15.18 17.95 11.78
C ASP A 55 -15.59 16.59 12.39
N LEU A 56 -16.28 16.67 13.52
CA LEU A 56 -16.62 15.51 14.35
C LEU A 56 -17.33 14.40 13.59
N VAL A 57 -18.26 14.73 12.70
CA VAL A 57 -19.05 13.73 11.98
C VAL A 57 -18.18 12.95 10.99
N ARG A 58 -17.45 13.67 10.13
CA ARG A 58 -16.56 13.02 9.17
C ARG A 58 -15.43 12.29 9.86
N HIS A 59 -14.86 12.87 10.92
CA HIS A 59 -13.82 12.23 11.72
C HIS A 59 -14.32 10.91 12.31
N TYR A 60 -15.49 10.91 12.97
CA TYR A 60 -16.07 9.69 13.53
C TYR A 60 -16.38 8.64 12.45
N LEU A 61 -16.95 9.05 11.32
CA LEU A 61 -17.25 8.14 10.22
C LEU A 61 -15.97 7.54 9.60
N ALA A 62 -14.93 8.32 9.44
CA ALA A 62 -13.65 7.82 8.91
C ALA A 62 -12.98 6.85 9.88
N TYR A 63 -12.73 7.26 11.11
CA TYR A 63 -11.98 6.47 12.09
C TYR A 63 -12.83 5.38 12.77
N GLY A 64 -14.03 5.72 13.23
CA GLY A 64 -14.88 4.80 13.98
C GLY A 64 -15.55 3.75 13.10
N ASN A 65 -15.93 4.10 11.89
CA ASN A 65 -16.62 3.18 11.00
C ASN A 65 -15.67 2.62 9.91
N LYS A 66 -15.17 3.47 9.00
CA LYS A 66 -14.49 2.97 7.80
C LYS A 66 -13.19 2.23 8.07
N LEU A 67 -12.34 2.73 8.97
CA LEU A 67 -11.12 2.01 9.31
C LEU A 67 -11.41 0.73 10.10
N THR A 68 -12.41 0.75 10.98
CA THR A 68 -12.83 -0.43 11.76
C THR A 68 -13.46 -1.49 10.84
N GLU A 69 -14.32 -1.09 9.90
CA GLU A 69 -14.88 -1.98 8.88
C GLU A 69 -13.78 -2.60 8.00
N ALA A 70 -12.81 -1.79 7.57
CA ALA A 70 -11.71 -2.25 6.72
C ALA A 70 -10.82 -3.28 7.42
N THR A 71 -10.42 -3.04 8.67
CA THR A 71 -9.61 -3.99 9.44
C THR A 71 -10.39 -5.25 9.79
N GLY A 72 -11.65 -5.11 10.19
CA GLY A 72 -12.54 -6.23 10.51
C GLY A 72 -12.82 -7.10 9.29
N GLY A 73 -13.11 -6.51 8.13
CA GLY A 73 -13.30 -7.23 6.87
C GLY A 73 -12.08 -8.02 6.41
N GLN A 74 -10.88 -7.59 6.78
CA GLN A 74 -9.62 -8.28 6.53
C GLN A 74 -9.26 -9.34 7.59
N GLY A 75 -10.12 -9.57 8.58
CA GLY A 75 -9.93 -10.59 9.61
C GLY A 75 -9.31 -10.07 10.91
N MET A 76 -9.22 -8.75 11.12
CA MET A 76 -8.73 -8.15 12.36
C MET A 76 -9.76 -7.14 12.91
N PRO A 77 -10.88 -7.60 13.49
CA PRO A 77 -11.80 -6.72 14.20
C PRO A 77 -11.10 -6.18 15.45
N PHE A 78 -10.57 -4.97 15.35
CA PHE A 78 -9.62 -4.41 16.33
C PHE A 78 -10.15 -4.38 17.77
N HIS A 79 -11.45 -4.10 17.92
CA HIS A 79 -12.09 -4.03 19.24
C HIS A 79 -12.73 -5.36 19.70
N GLU A 80 -12.78 -6.36 18.83
CA GLU A 80 -13.42 -7.64 19.07
C GLU A 80 -12.52 -8.79 18.61
N PRO A 81 -11.35 -9.00 19.24
CA PRO A 81 -10.48 -10.12 18.88
C PRO A 81 -11.24 -11.44 19.08
N TYR A 82 -11.03 -12.38 18.16
CA TYR A 82 -11.78 -13.64 18.11
C TYR A 82 -11.38 -14.66 19.18
N ASP A 83 -10.32 -14.40 19.94
CA ASP A 83 -9.89 -15.24 21.06
C ASP A 83 -9.73 -14.41 22.34
N VAL A 84 -9.90 -15.06 23.47
CA VAL A 84 -9.75 -14.45 24.83
C VAL A 84 -8.36 -13.87 25.03
N ALA A 85 -7.33 -14.47 24.44
CA ALA A 85 -5.94 -14.00 24.48
C ALA A 85 -5.62 -12.92 23.44
N GLY A 86 -6.56 -12.56 22.58
CA GLY A 86 -6.36 -11.64 21.48
C GLY A 86 -6.13 -12.34 20.13
N PHE A 87 -5.28 -11.77 19.27
CA PHE A 87 -4.89 -12.37 18.01
C PHE A 87 -3.72 -13.34 18.21
N ASP A 88 -3.64 -14.40 17.36
CA ASP A 88 -2.59 -15.40 17.45
C ASP A 88 -1.20 -14.77 17.40
N PRO A 89 -0.32 -15.02 18.38
CA PRO A 89 1.02 -14.50 18.39
C PRO A 89 1.94 -15.26 17.43
N TYR A 90 3.06 -14.64 17.07
CA TYR A 90 4.03 -15.19 16.14
C TYR A 90 4.46 -16.65 16.40
N TYR A 91 4.61 -17.03 17.66
CA TYR A 91 5.05 -18.39 18.03
C TYR A 91 3.97 -19.47 17.85
N GLN A 92 2.71 -19.10 17.66
CA GLN A 92 1.62 -20.05 17.40
C GLN A 92 1.55 -20.38 15.89
N PHE A 93 2.66 -20.94 15.39
CA PHE A 93 2.74 -21.42 14.03
C PHE A 93 1.78 -22.63 13.82
N PRO A 94 1.11 -22.79 12.64
CA PRO A 94 1.32 -22.02 11.40
C PRO A 94 0.37 -20.83 11.19
N GLY A 95 -0.43 -20.48 12.18
CA GLY A 95 -1.56 -19.57 12.00
C GLY A 95 -1.19 -18.12 11.83
N PHE A 96 -0.12 -17.65 12.50
CA PHE A 96 0.15 -16.24 12.76
C PHE A 96 -0.22 -15.28 11.62
N ASN A 97 0.58 -15.19 10.57
CA ASN A 97 0.35 -14.20 9.51
C ASN A 97 -0.44 -14.75 8.31
N ARG A 98 -0.46 -16.08 8.13
CA ARG A 98 -1.13 -16.74 7.00
C ARG A 98 -2.65 -16.67 7.11
N LEU A 99 -3.21 -16.44 8.28
CA LEU A 99 -4.63 -16.25 8.49
C LEU A 99 -5.19 -15.09 7.67
N TRP A 100 -4.39 -14.06 7.42
CA TRP A 100 -4.83 -12.84 6.74
C TRP A 100 -4.76 -12.91 5.20
N ILE A 101 -4.35 -14.05 4.63
CA ILE A 101 -4.26 -14.30 3.17
C ILE A 101 -5.25 -15.36 2.69
N SER A 102 -6.39 -15.51 3.35
CA SER A 102 -7.49 -16.28 2.78
C SER A 102 -8.07 -15.56 1.53
N PRO A 103 -8.72 -16.27 0.60
CA PRO A 103 -9.31 -15.64 -0.58
C PRO A 103 -10.26 -14.48 -0.25
N ASN A 104 -11.06 -14.62 0.82
CA ASN A 104 -11.97 -13.57 1.26
C ASN A 104 -11.22 -12.35 1.80
N TYR A 105 -10.21 -12.56 2.65
CA TYR A 105 -9.44 -11.45 3.22
C TYR A 105 -8.57 -10.76 2.18
N LEU A 106 -8.03 -11.50 1.21
CA LEU A 106 -7.31 -10.91 0.09
C LEU A 106 -8.23 -10.02 -0.76
N ALA A 107 -9.45 -10.47 -1.03
CA ALA A 107 -10.43 -9.64 -1.72
C ALA A 107 -10.74 -8.33 -0.96
N MET A 108 -10.87 -8.41 0.39
CA MET A 108 -11.09 -7.21 1.21
C MET A 108 -9.88 -6.27 1.23
N ARG A 109 -8.65 -6.78 1.14
CA ARG A 109 -7.43 -5.98 0.97
C ARG A 109 -7.43 -5.24 -0.36
N TYR A 110 -7.85 -5.90 -1.45
CA TYR A 110 -7.97 -5.28 -2.77
C TYR A 110 -9.06 -4.20 -2.78
N LEU A 111 -10.22 -4.47 -2.18
CA LEU A 111 -11.27 -3.46 -2.01
C LEU A 111 -10.79 -2.24 -1.21
N TRP A 112 -9.94 -2.46 -0.21
CA TRP A 112 -9.32 -1.34 0.53
C TRP A 112 -8.42 -0.49 -0.36
N SER A 113 -7.56 -1.12 -1.17
CA SER A 113 -6.72 -0.41 -2.14
C SER A 113 -7.55 0.40 -3.14
N ASP A 114 -8.63 -0.19 -3.66
CA ASP A 114 -9.57 0.48 -4.55
C ASP A 114 -10.25 1.67 -3.86
N SER A 115 -10.58 1.53 -2.57
CA SER A 115 -11.19 2.61 -1.79
C SER A 115 -10.24 3.79 -1.58
N ILE A 116 -8.96 3.55 -1.32
CA ILE A 116 -7.97 4.62 -1.14
C ILE A 116 -7.81 5.43 -2.44
N THR A 117 -7.71 4.76 -3.57
CA THR A 117 -7.49 5.40 -4.88
C THR A 117 -8.77 6.03 -5.43
N GLY A 118 -9.90 5.36 -5.30
CA GLY A 118 -11.19 5.84 -5.78
C GLY A 118 -11.90 6.84 -4.85
N GLY A 119 -11.51 6.88 -3.58
CA GLY A 119 -12.13 7.68 -2.54
C GLY A 119 -13.10 6.89 -1.66
N VAL A 120 -13.09 7.21 -0.38
CA VAL A 120 -14.01 6.65 0.62
C VAL A 120 -15.07 7.69 0.93
N ALA A 121 -16.33 7.31 0.78
CA ALA A 121 -17.47 8.17 1.08
C ALA A 121 -18.38 7.54 2.14
N ASP A 122 -19.19 8.36 2.78
CA ASP A 122 -20.27 7.91 3.64
C ASP A 122 -21.50 7.44 2.81
N MET A 123 -22.55 7.02 3.49
CA MET A 123 -23.79 6.56 2.86
C MET A 123 -24.54 7.68 2.11
N SER A 124 -24.26 8.95 2.40
CA SER A 124 -24.83 10.11 1.71
C SER A 124 -24.06 10.52 0.46
N GLY A 125 -22.90 9.87 0.21
CA GLY A 125 -21.98 10.22 -0.86
C GLY A 125 -21.00 11.34 -0.49
N LEU A 126 -20.96 11.76 0.78
CA LEU A 126 -19.96 12.70 1.26
C LEU A 126 -18.59 12.04 1.32
N GLU A 127 -17.63 12.53 0.55
CA GLU A 127 -16.25 12.02 0.57
C GLU A 127 -15.61 12.26 1.94
N LEU A 128 -15.10 11.19 2.53
CA LEU A 128 -14.39 11.23 3.81
C LEU A 128 -12.89 11.42 3.60
N PHE A 129 -12.29 10.67 2.70
CA PHE A 129 -10.89 10.79 2.32
C PHE A 129 -10.63 10.12 0.97
N LYS A 130 -9.60 10.58 0.28
CA LYS A 130 -9.10 10.04 -0.99
C LYS A 130 -7.61 10.33 -1.10
N LEU A 131 -6.86 9.47 -1.78
CA LEU A 131 -5.48 9.74 -2.16
C LEU A 131 -5.44 10.82 -3.26
N ASP A 132 -4.76 11.90 -2.99
CA ASP A 132 -4.40 12.87 -4.04
C ASP A 132 -3.17 12.34 -4.80
N MET A 133 -3.42 11.45 -5.77
CA MET A 133 -2.38 10.76 -6.51
C MET A 133 -1.44 11.71 -7.27
N PRO A 134 -1.95 12.76 -7.98
CA PRO A 134 -1.07 13.71 -8.64
C PRO A 134 -0.15 14.46 -7.67
N ALA A 135 -0.68 14.95 -6.54
CA ALA A 135 0.11 15.65 -5.53
C ALA A 135 1.14 14.73 -4.87
N PHE A 136 0.75 13.50 -4.55
CA PHE A 136 1.66 12.50 -4.00
C PHE A 136 2.84 12.22 -4.94
N VAL A 137 2.55 11.97 -6.21
CA VAL A 137 3.57 11.71 -7.24
C VAL A 137 4.48 12.93 -7.46
N GLN A 138 3.92 14.15 -7.47
CA GLN A 138 4.74 15.36 -7.57
C GLN A 138 5.71 15.53 -6.41
N THR A 139 5.33 15.08 -5.22
CA THR A 139 6.15 15.19 -4.00
C THR A 139 7.25 14.14 -3.96
N HIS A 140 6.95 12.91 -4.39
CA HIS A 140 7.80 11.74 -4.15
C HIS A 140 8.52 11.23 -5.41
N CYS A 141 8.25 11.77 -6.59
CA CYS A 141 8.92 11.37 -7.82
C CYS A 141 9.77 12.50 -8.42
N SER A 142 11.00 12.16 -8.77
CA SER A 142 11.95 13.14 -9.34
C SER A 142 11.58 13.60 -10.75
N ASN A 143 10.93 12.73 -11.52
CA ASN A 143 10.48 13.02 -12.89
C ASN A 143 9.20 12.26 -13.25
N PRO A 144 8.04 12.71 -12.75
CA PRO A 144 6.77 12.03 -12.95
C PRO A 144 6.34 11.89 -14.42
N GLY A 145 6.78 12.79 -15.29
CA GLY A 145 6.49 12.73 -16.73
C GLY A 145 7.24 11.61 -17.48
N ASN A 146 8.23 10.99 -16.86
CA ASN A 146 8.89 9.79 -17.38
C ASN A 146 8.31 8.54 -16.72
N ALA A 147 7.64 7.71 -17.50
CA ALA A 147 6.96 6.51 -17.00
C ALA A 147 7.89 5.52 -16.27
N ASP A 148 9.12 5.32 -16.78
CA ASP A 148 10.08 4.39 -16.18
C ASP A 148 10.59 4.90 -14.84
N VAL A 149 10.87 6.19 -14.73
CA VAL A 149 11.29 6.84 -13.47
C VAL A 149 10.16 6.80 -12.46
N LEU A 150 8.95 7.14 -12.88
CA LEU A 150 7.78 7.13 -12.01
C LEU A 150 7.53 5.74 -11.42
N ILE A 151 7.49 4.70 -12.26
CA ILE A 151 7.26 3.32 -11.79
C ILE A 151 8.38 2.89 -10.84
N LYS A 152 9.64 3.12 -11.20
CA LYS A 152 10.78 2.72 -10.38
C LYS A 152 10.71 3.35 -8.99
N GLU A 153 10.56 4.68 -8.92
CA GLU A 153 10.56 5.41 -7.66
C GLU A 153 9.32 5.11 -6.80
N MET A 154 8.15 4.88 -7.42
CA MET A 154 6.96 4.46 -6.68
C MET A 154 7.09 3.04 -6.14
N CYS A 155 7.66 2.11 -6.90
CA CYS A 155 7.92 0.75 -6.40
C CYS A 155 8.97 0.77 -5.28
N ASP A 156 10.06 1.52 -5.41
CA ASP A 156 11.08 1.65 -4.36
C ASP A 156 10.53 2.25 -3.06
N LEU A 157 9.56 3.16 -3.16
CA LEU A 157 8.91 3.79 -2.02
C LEU A 157 7.90 2.87 -1.32
N LEU A 158 7.13 2.10 -2.11
CA LEU A 158 5.96 1.37 -1.61
C LEU A 158 6.23 -0.10 -1.31
N LEU A 159 7.24 -0.71 -1.92
CA LEU A 159 7.50 -2.13 -1.82
C LEU A 159 8.77 -2.41 -0.98
N PRO A 160 8.78 -3.48 -0.18
CA PRO A 160 9.91 -3.78 0.69
C PRO A 160 11.10 -4.44 -0.03
N ILE A 161 10.95 -4.79 -1.29
CA ILE A 161 11.93 -5.53 -2.09
C ILE A 161 12.28 -4.78 -3.37
N ASP A 162 13.53 -4.93 -3.81
CA ASP A 162 13.95 -4.46 -5.11
C ASP A 162 13.35 -5.36 -6.21
N LEU A 163 12.79 -4.73 -7.24
CA LEU A 163 12.18 -5.43 -8.36
C LEU A 163 13.14 -5.54 -9.54
N ASP A 164 13.07 -6.64 -10.25
CA ASP A 164 13.74 -6.79 -11.54
C ASP A 164 13.05 -5.94 -12.63
N GLN A 165 13.75 -5.75 -13.75
CA GLN A 165 13.25 -4.92 -14.85
C GLN A 165 11.95 -5.47 -15.45
N ALA A 166 11.80 -6.77 -15.55
CA ALA A 166 10.60 -7.40 -16.13
C ALA A 166 9.36 -7.10 -15.25
N ARG A 167 9.52 -7.05 -13.93
CA ARG A 167 8.44 -6.72 -13.00
C ARG A 167 8.10 -5.22 -13.04
N LEU A 168 9.10 -4.35 -13.15
CA LEU A 168 8.89 -2.91 -13.36
C LEU A 168 8.16 -2.64 -14.68
N ASP A 169 8.57 -3.30 -15.77
CA ASP A 169 7.90 -3.20 -17.07
C ASP A 169 6.44 -3.67 -16.98
N TYR A 170 6.17 -4.74 -16.23
CA TYR A 170 4.80 -5.21 -15.99
C TYR A 170 3.93 -4.13 -15.33
N PHE A 171 4.41 -3.47 -14.28
CA PHE A 171 3.67 -2.39 -13.62
C PHE A 171 3.50 -1.16 -14.50
N ARG A 172 4.52 -0.82 -15.29
CA ARG A 172 4.45 0.27 -16.27
C ARG A 172 3.37 -0.01 -17.32
N ASP A 173 3.46 -1.15 -17.99
CA ASP A 173 2.66 -1.42 -19.19
C ASP A 173 1.22 -1.79 -18.85
N ASN A 174 0.99 -2.51 -17.74
CA ASN A 174 -0.35 -2.94 -17.32
C ASN A 174 -1.02 -2.00 -16.30
N GLY A 175 -0.24 -1.15 -15.64
CA GLY A 175 -0.72 -0.11 -14.74
C GLY A 175 -0.78 1.24 -15.44
N LEU A 176 0.28 2.02 -15.32
CA LEU A 176 0.36 3.42 -15.78
C LEU A 176 0.02 3.58 -17.27
N LEU A 177 0.64 2.78 -18.13
CA LEU A 177 0.50 2.87 -19.59
C LEU A 177 -0.59 1.97 -20.18
N SER A 178 -1.51 1.44 -19.36
CA SER A 178 -2.61 0.62 -19.86
C SER A 178 -3.50 1.40 -20.84
N GLY A 179 -3.21 1.25 -22.14
CA GLY A 179 -3.87 1.98 -23.22
C GLY A 179 -3.20 3.31 -23.63
N LEU A 180 -2.03 3.62 -23.06
CA LEU A 180 -1.24 4.81 -23.39
C LEU A 180 0.15 4.42 -23.92
N THR A 181 0.81 5.39 -24.55
CA THR A 181 2.24 5.31 -24.85
C THR A 181 3.04 6.13 -23.85
N SER A 182 4.34 5.85 -23.69
CA SER A 182 5.20 6.67 -22.81
C SER A 182 5.23 8.14 -23.22
N SER A 183 5.18 8.44 -24.52
CA SER A 183 5.10 9.82 -25.02
C SER A 183 3.73 10.45 -24.74
N GLY A 184 2.64 9.68 -24.81
CA GLY A 184 1.29 10.11 -24.42
C GLY A 184 1.25 10.51 -22.95
N TRP A 185 1.74 9.64 -22.08
CA TRP A 185 1.86 9.94 -20.64
C TRP A 185 2.64 11.22 -20.36
N SER A 186 3.84 11.37 -21.00
CA SER A 186 4.65 12.57 -20.81
C SER A 186 3.91 13.85 -21.24
N THR A 187 3.12 13.78 -22.31
CA THR A 187 2.30 14.92 -22.78
C THR A 187 1.17 15.22 -21.80
N ASP A 188 0.47 14.19 -21.32
CA ASP A 188 -0.64 14.34 -20.37
C ASP A 188 -0.14 14.92 -19.04
N TRP A 189 1.01 14.45 -18.55
CA TRP A 189 1.64 14.98 -17.35
C TRP A 189 2.09 16.45 -17.53
N ALA A 190 2.70 16.80 -18.67
CA ALA A 190 3.07 18.18 -18.97
C ALA A 190 1.85 19.10 -19.05
N THR A 191 0.74 18.62 -19.62
CA THR A 191 -0.53 19.35 -19.68
C THR A 191 -1.09 19.59 -18.28
N PHE A 192 -1.09 18.55 -17.42
CA PHE A 192 -1.51 18.68 -16.02
C PHE A 192 -0.67 19.72 -15.27
N THR A 193 0.66 19.68 -15.40
CA THR A 193 1.55 20.64 -14.71
C THR A 193 1.36 22.09 -15.18
N GLN A 194 0.90 22.30 -16.40
CA GLN A 194 0.66 23.64 -16.95
C GLN A 194 -0.68 24.24 -16.52
N ASN A 195 -1.74 23.44 -16.44
CA ASN A 195 -3.11 23.96 -16.26
C ASN A 195 -3.84 23.40 -15.02
N GLY A 196 -3.22 22.50 -14.26
CA GLY A 196 -3.81 21.89 -13.07
C GLY A 196 -4.95 20.90 -13.33
N ASN A 197 -5.22 20.55 -14.61
CA ASN A 197 -6.31 19.63 -14.94
C ASN A 197 -5.88 18.18 -14.74
N THR A 198 -6.45 17.52 -13.74
CA THR A 198 -6.14 16.13 -13.36
C THR A 198 -6.77 15.07 -14.26
N MET A 199 -7.75 15.44 -15.12
CA MET A 199 -8.56 14.46 -15.89
C MET A 199 -7.73 13.46 -16.70
N LEU A 200 -6.60 13.89 -17.26
CA LEU A 200 -5.77 13.02 -18.10
C LEU A 200 -4.82 12.12 -17.31
N VAL A 201 -4.44 12.54 -16.09
CA VAL A 201 -3.45 11.84 -15.28
C VAL A 201 -4.07 10.97 -14.18
N GLU A 202 -5.29 11.28 -13.74
CA GLU A 202 -5.92 10.60 -12.61
C GLU A 202 -6.17 9.11 -12.88
N GLN A 203 -6.76 8.76 -14.02
CA GLN A 203 -7.05 7.37 -14.35
C GLN A 203 -5.80 6.49 -14.56
N PRO A 204 -4.74 6.94 -15.28
CA PRO A 204 -3.47 6.22 -15.35
C PRO A 204 -2.83 6.01 -13.98
N LEU A 205 -2.81 7.04 -13.13
CA LEU A 205 -2.27 6.94 -11.77
C LEU A 205 -3.10 5.98 -10.91
N GLU A 206 -4.43 6.03 -10.99
CA GLU A 206 -5.30 5.09 -10.28
C GLU A 206 -4.97 3.64 -10.64
N LYS A 207 -4.82 3.33 -11.93
CA LYS A 207 -4.43 1.99 -12.39
C LYS A 207 -3.05 1.58 -11.88
N MET A 208 -2.10 2.51 -11.90
CA MET A 208 -0.75 2.29 -11.39
C MET A 208 -0.75 1.98 -9.89
N PHE A 209 -1.36 2.82 -9.08
CA PHE A 209 -1.43 2.59 -7.63
C PHE A 209 -2.18 1.31 -7.31
N ARG A 210 -3.29 1.05 -7.98
CA ARG A 210 -4.07 -0.18 -7.79
C ARG A 210 -3.23 -1.42 -8.03
N ILE A 211 -2.52 -1.53 -9.17
CA ILE A 211 -1.72 -2.72 -9.50
C ILE A 211 -0.54 -2.91 -8.53
N ILE A 212 0.08 -1.82 -8.04
CA ILE A 212 1.15 -1.89 -7.05
C ILE A 212 0.61 -2.32 -5.68
N LEU A 213 -0.45 -1.66 -5.18
CA LEU A 213 -1.03 -1.94 -3.86
C LEU A 213 -1.69 -3.32 -3.77
N GLN A 214 -2.14 -3.88 -4.89
CA GLN A 214 -2.72 -5.22 -4.96
C GLN A 214 -1.69 -6.31 -5.29
N SER A 215 -0.44 -5.92 -5.52
CA SER A 215 0.62 -6.89 -5.82
C SER A 215 0.99 -7.73 -4.58
N PRO A 216 1.47 -8.97 -4.79
CA PRO A 216 1.98 -9.79 -3.69
C PRO A 216 3.08 -9.11 -2.89
N GLU A 217 3.95 -8.36 -3.57
CA GLU A 217 5.07 -7.64 -2.97
C GLU A 217 4.61 -6.58 -1.96
N PHE A 218 3.46 -5.95 -2.20
CA PHE A 218 2.88 -4.99 -1.25
C PHE A 218 2.27 -5.67 -0.02
N GLN A 219 1.89 -6.94 -0.11
CA GLN A 219 1.25 -7.66 1.00
C GLN A 219 2.24 -8.14 2.07
N ILE A 220 3.53 -8.04 1.83
CA ILE A 220 4.62 -8.55 2.70
C ILE A 220 5.53 -7.42 3.17
N TYR A 221 6.36 -7.80 4.20
CA TYR A 221 7.51 -7.00 4.66
C TYR A 221 8.79 -7.54 4.09
#